data_c9cdb61084d362f1585a3f7d6396d83f
#
_entry.id   c9cdb61084d362f1585a3f7d6396d83f
#
_cell.length_a   1.000
_cell.length_b   1.000
_cell.length_c   1.000
_cell.angle_alpha   90.00
_cell.angle_beta   90.00
_cell.angle_gamma   90.00
#
_symmetry.space_group_name_H-M   'P 1'
#
loop_
_entity.id
_entity.type
_entity.pdbx_description
1 polymer ?
#
loop_
_entity_poly.entity_id
_entity_poly.type
_entity_poly.pdbx_seq_one_letter_code
_entity_poly.pdbx_strand_id
1 'polypeptide(L)'
;MRKIVHWFTSFVIIIFSGACRKDAVVQPIIQPPVITDINVKAETVPPDLKATTLSLNTNIGGFYSALPVNYNKTTKSYPLIVSIHGGGQYGNGALDLPLLLNDGIPQLLDEKTFPPNFTVKGINYSFIIIAPQLKQFPVAQEIKDVIDYARKNYRVDSSRIYLFGLSNGGSASCLVAGTYANEIAAIVPVSGEFNDDSVCSSLAKNKVAIWDFHNNNDPVIDITSATGFISSINNFFPVIIPKLTIFQSNKHDAWTKAINPNYKEDNMNIYEWMLLYAK
;
A
#
# COMPACT_ATOMS: atom_id res chain seq x y z
N MET A 1 10.64 82.49 -50.18
CA MET A 1 9.62 81.93 -49.24
C MET A 1 10.33 81.11 -48.17
N ARG A 2 10.59 81.65 -46.97
CA ARG A 2 11.27 81.01 -45.88
C ARG A 2 10.21 80.52 -44.91
N LYS A 3 10.17 79.20 -44.64
CA LYS A 3 9.33 78.61 -43.57
C LYS A 3 10.09 78.63 -42.26
N ILE A 4 9.54 79.32 -41.27
CA ILE A 4 10.00 79.41 -39.89
C ILE A 4 9.49 78.15 -39.17
N VAL A 5 10.41 77.37 -38.59
CA VAL A 5 10.08 76.21 -37.75
C VAL A 5 10.23 76.69 -36.28
N HIS A 6 9.11 76.60 -35.54
CA HIS A 6 9.07 76.91 -34.12
C HIS A 6 9.36 75.60 -33.35
N TRP A 7 10.37 75.69 -32.48
CA TRP A 7 10.68 74.65 -31.51
C TRP A 7 9.90 74.93 -30.22
N PHE A 8 8.98 74.00 -29.86
CA PHE A 8 8.39 73.97 -28.52
C PHE A 8 9.21 73.05 -27.63
N THR A 9 9.86 73.61 -26.62
CA THR A 9 10.50 72.84 -25.54
C THR A 9 9.46 72.57 -24.48
N SER A 10 9.03 71.28 -24.41
CA SER A 10 8.17 70.82 -23.31
C SER A 10 9.04 70.42 -22.10
N PHE A 11 8.86 71.14 -21.01
CA PHE A 11 9.45 70.78 -19.72
C PHE A 11 8.62 69.68 -19.11
N VAL A 12 9.21 68.48 -18.98
CA VAL A 12 8.61 67.34 -18.23
C VAL A 12 9.01 67.46 -16.78
N ILE A 13 8.06 67.78 -15.92
CA ILE A 13 8.23 67.71 -14.46
C ILE A 13 8.06 66.24 -14.03
N ILE A 14 9.14 65.59 -13.63
CA ILE A 14 9.12 64.25 -13.03
C ILE A 14 8.80 64.43 -11.54
N ILE A 15 7.57 64.07 -11.15
CA ILE A 15 7.19 64.00 -9.74
C ILE A 15 7.66 62.62 -9.23
N PHE A 16 8.67 62.55 -8.41
CA PHE A 16 9.05 61.34 -7.65
C PHE A 16 8.04 61.15 -6.52
N SER A 17 7.06 60.25 -6.73
CA SER A 17 6.25 59.71 -5.64
C SER A 17 7.04 58.63 -4.95
N GLY A 18 7.58 58.91 -3.79
CA GLY A 18 8.21 57.96 -2.89
C GLY A 18 7.18 56.94 -2.38
N ALA A 19 7.05 55.81 -3.05
CA ALA A 19 6.33 54.67 -2.50
C ALA A 19 7.16 54.02 -1.42
N CYS A 20 6.77 54.24 -0.17
CA CYS A 20 7.29 53.46 0.97
C CYS A 20 6.97 52.00 0.76
N ARG A 21 7.92 51.20 0.26
CA ARG A 21 7.83 49.76 0.27
C ARG A 21 7.88 49.32 1.73
N LYS A 22 6.76 48.85 2.26
CA LYS A 22 6.78 48.00 3.46
C LYS A 22 7.51 46.73 3.07
N ASP A 23 8.71 46.54 3.60
CA ASP A 23 9.39 45.25 3.50
C ASP A 23 8.48 44.19 4.06
N ALA A 24 8.02 43.29 3.18
CA ALA A 24 7.29 42.11 3.59
C ALA A 24 8.29 41.28 4.42
N VAL A 25 8.02 41.19 5.72
CA VAL A 25 8.73 40.25 6.60
C VAL A 25 8.47 38.88 6.05
N VAL A 26 9.43 38.33 5.31
CA VAL A 26 9.44 36.93 4.89
C VAL A 26 9.54 36.10 6.16
N GLN A 27 8.42 35.57 6.62
CA GLN A 27 8.41 34.59 7.69
C GLN A 27 9.31 33.43 7.23
N PRO A 28 10.27 32.98 8.06
CA PRO A 28 11.06 31.82 7.71
C PRO A 28 10.08 30.65 7.50
N ILE A 29 10.14 30.03 6.33
CA ILE A 29 9.46 28.75 6.08
C ILE A 29 10.08 27.77 7.07
N ILE A 30 9.37 27.52 8.17
CA ILE A 30 9.71 26.43 9.09
C ILE A 30 9.50 25.15 8.26
N GLN A 31 10.58 24.68 7.63
CA GLN A 31 10.57 23.32 7.10
C GLN A 31 10.28 22.40 8.29
N PRO A 32 9.30 21.48 8.17
CA PRO A 32 9.11 20.49 9.21
C PRO A 32 10.46 19.82 9.44
N PRO A 33 10.83 19.51 10.69
CA PRO A 33 12.12 18.91 10.98
C PRO A 33 12.24 17.67 10.07
N VAL A 34 13.25 17.69 9.21
CA VAL A 34 13.70 16.49 8.50
C VAL A 34 14.18 15.59 9.63
N ILE A 35 13.30 14.67 10.04
CA ILE A 35 13.69 13.61 10.98
C ILE A 35 14.63 12.72 10.18
N THR A 36 15.90 13.08 10.21
CA THR A 36 16.99 12.26 9.72
C THR A 36 17.21 11.13 10.73
N ASP A 37 16.28 10.18 10.77
CA ASP A 37 16.50 8.85 11.36
C ASP A 37 17.43 8.05 10.42
N ILE A 38 18.49 8.71 9.91
CA ILE A 38 19.50 8.15 9.00
C ILE A 38 20.28 7.01 9.67
N ASN A 39 20.16 6.84 10.99
CA ASN A 39 20.85 5.83 11.77
C ASN A 39 19.95 4.75 12.37
N VAL A 40 18.73 4.55 11.87
CA VAL A 40 17.98 3.37 12.29
C VAL A 40 18.65 2.16 11.66
N LYS A 41 19.43 1.48 12.48
CA LYS A 41 20.06 0.20 12.13
C LYS A 41 18.95 -0.71 11.58
N ALA A 42 19.21 -1.35 10.43
CA ALA A 42 18.27 -2.31 9.87
C ALA A 42 17.89 -3.38 10.92
N GLU A 43 16.62 -3.78 10.93
CA GLU A 43 16.18 -4.89 11.76
C GLU A 43 16.96 -6.15 11.37
N THR A 44 17.41 -6.91 12.35
CA THR A 44 18.21 -8.13 12.12
C THR A 44 17.51 -9.40 12.59
N VAL A 45 16.36 -9.26 13.23
CA VAL A 45 15.56 -10.37 13.77
C VAL A 45 14.16 -10.27 13.20
N PRO A 46 13.57 -11.38 12.71
CA PRO A 46 12.18 -11.40 12.26
C PRO A 46 11.21 -10.87 13.33
N PRO A 47 10.15 -10.19 12.94
CA PRO A 47 9.15 -9.70 13.90
C PRO A 47 8.42 -10.86 14.58
N ASP A 48 8.02 -10.66 15.83
CA ASP A 48 7.20 -11.61 16.57
C ASP A 48 5.73 -11.46 16.19
N LEU A 49 5.09 -12.60 15.97
CA LEU A 49 3.67 -12.69 15.70
C LEU A 49 2.89 -12.68 17.03
N LYS A 50 1.91 -11.78 17.15
CA LYS A 50 1.09 -11.65 18.35
C LYS A 50 -0.39 -11.85 18.02
N ALA A 51 -1.01 -12.83 18.67
CA ALA A 51 -2.46 -13.01 18.63
C ALA A 51 -3.17 -11.95 19.47
N THR A 52 -4.27 -11.42 18.96
CA THR A 52 -5.12 -10.46 19.67
C THR A 52 -6.58 -10.81 19.44
N THR A 53 -7.30 -11.16 20.50
CA THR A 53 -8.75 -11.35 20.49
C THR A 53 -9.39 -10.00 20.80
N LEU A 54 -9.84 -9.33 19.75
CA LEU A 54 -10.50 -8.04 19.82
C LEU A 54 -11.47 -7.91 18.66
N SER A 55 -12.74 -7.72 18.94
CA SER A 55 -13.72 -7.45 17.90
C SER A 55 -13.50 -6.05 17.31
N LEU A 56 -13.13 -5.98 16.05
CA LEU A 56 -13.04 -4.72 15.32
C LEU A 56 -14.38 -4.34 14.70
N ASN A 57 -15.16 -5.36 14.31
CA ASN A 57 -16.53 -5.26 13.80
C ASN A 57 -17.22 -6.61 13.91
N THR A 58 -18.41 -6.77 13.33
CA THR A 58 -19.19 -8.01 13.40
C THR A 58 -18.54 -9.20 12.71
N ASN A 59 -17.72 -8.95 11.67
CA ASN A 59 -17.04 -9.98 10.89
C ASN A 59 -15.66 -10.35 11.45
N ILE A 60 -15.00 -9.44 12.19
CA ILE A 60 -13.63 -9.61 12.68
C ILE A 60 -13.62 -9.67 14.20
N GLY A 61 -13.41 -10.86 14.77
CA GLY A 61 -13.33 -11.09 16.22
C GLY A 61 -11.90 -11.12 16.78
N GLY A 62 -10.88 -11.17 15.92
CA GLY A 62 -9.48 -11.19 16.32
C GLY A 62 -8.56 -11.13 15.11
N PHE A 63 -7.27 -10.95 15.37
CA PHE A 63 -6.24 -10.84 14.36
C PHE A 63 -4.87 -11.22 14.89
N TYR A 64 -3.95 -11.58 14.00
CA TYR A 64 -2.53 -11.54 14.29
C TYR A 64 -1.94 -10.18 13.91
N SER A 65 -0.97 -9.71 14.71
CA SER A 65 -0.16 -8.55 14.38
C SER A 65 1.32 -8.85 14.55
N ALA A 66 2.15 -8.22 13.71
CA ALA A 66 3.60 -8.25 13.84
C ALA A 66 4.17 -6.85 13.72
N LEU A 67 5.05 -6.48 14.64
CA LEU A 67 5.72 -5.18 14.67
C LEU A 67 7.23 -5.40 14.53
N PRO A 68 7.96 -4.46 13.89
CA PRO A 68 9.42 -4.49 13.87
C PRO A 68 10.00 -4.60 15.29
N VAL A 69 11.04 -5.40 15.49
CA VAL A 69 11.59 -5.70 16.83
C VAL A 69 12.03 -4.43 17.57
N ASN A 70 12.58 -3.44 16.84
CA ASN A 70 12.96 -2.16 17.43
C ASN A 70 11.83 -1.11 17.42
N TYR A 71 10.59 -1.52 17.16
CA TYR A 71 9.46 -0.59 17.09
C TYR A 71 9.41 0.39 18.28
N ASN A 72 9.54 -0.09 19.51
CA ASN A 72 9.49 0.74 20.71
C ASN A 72 10.78 1.55 20.99
N LYS A 73 11.84 1.35 20.19
CA LYS A 73 13.11 2.06 20.32
C LYS A 73 13.27 3.20 19.32
N THR A 74 12.28 3.44 18.47
CA THR A 74 12.29 4.46 17.43
C THR A 74 11.00 5.26 17.43
N THR A 75 11.02 6.44 16.82
CA THR A 75 9.81 7.25 16.55
C THR A 75 9.32 7.11 15.11
N LYS A 76 9.98 6.27 14.32
CA LYS A 76 9.71 6.03 12.90
C LYS A 76 8.30 5.53 12.66
N SER A 77 7.68 5.95 11.57
CA SER A 77 6.48 5.34 11.02
C SER A 77 6.86 4.22 10.04
N TYR A 78 6.01 3.22 9.92
CA TYR A 78 6.27 2.00 9.18
C TYR A 78 5.19 1.73 8.14
N PRO A 79 5.55 1.21 6.94
CA PRO A 79 4.58 0.68 6.00
C PRO A 79 3.69 -0.37 6.66
N LEU A 80 2.41 -0.38 6.29
CA LEU A 80 1.43 -1.37 6.74
C LEU A 80 1.13 -2.38 5.65
N ILE A 81 1.15 -3.67 5.99
CA ILE A 81 0.54 -4.73 5.19
C ILE A 81 -0.69 -5.25 5.96
N VAL A 82 -1.85 -5.22 5.33
CA VAL A 82 -3.01 -6.00 5.77
C VAL A 82 -3.04 -7.29 4.95
N SER A 83 -2.88 -8.43 5.64
CA SER A 83 -2.86 -9.76 5.03
C SER A 83 -4.24 -10.42 5.15
N ILE A 84 -4.95 -10.56 4.04
CA ILE A 84 -6.32 -11.07 3.99
C ILE A 84 -6.30 -12.54 3.55
N HIS A 85 -6.84 -13.41 4.39
CA HIS A 85 -6.82 -14.86 4.20
C HIS A 85 -7.87 -15.35 3.21
N GLY A 86 -7.75 -16.62 2.80
CA GLY A 86 -8.70 -17.32 1.95
C GLY A 86 -9.91 -17.93 2.70
N GLY A 87 -10.85 -18.49 1.95
CA GLY A 87 -12.08 -19.07 2.49
C GLY A 87 -11.85 -20.22 3.49
N GLY A 88 -10.78 -20.98 3.34
CA GLY A 88 -10.44 -22.08 4.26
C GLY A 88 -10.01 -21.66 5.67
N GLN A 89 -9.82 -20.36 5.90
CA GLN A 89 -9.31 -19.80 7.17
C GLN A 89 -10.35 -18.94 7.91
N TYR A 90 -11.61 -18.96 7.45
CA TYR A 90 -12.71 -18.30 8.15
C TYR A 90 -12.84 -18.84 9.58
N GLY A 91 -13.12 -17.95 10.53
CA GLY A 91 -13.21 -18.32 11.93
C GLY A 91 -13.64 -17.19 12.86
N ASN A 92 -13.70 -17.48 14.13
CA ASN A 92 -14.28 -16.60 15.16
C ASN A 92 -13.30 -15.53 15.70
N GLY A 93 -12.03 -15.54 15.25
CA GLY A 93 -11.00 -14.61 15.73
C GLY A 93 -10.45 -14.92 17.12
N ALA A 94 -10.75 -16.10 17.67
CA ALA A 94 -10.28 -16.56 18.98
C ALA A 94 -9.72 -17.99 18.87
N LEU A 95 -10.53 -19.00 19.09
CA LEU A 95 -10.11 -20.41 19.02
C LEU A 95 -9.69 -20.83 17.60
N ASP A 96 -10.32 -20.22 16.57
CA ASP A 96 -10.00 -20.51 15.17
C ASP A 96 -8.85 -19.67 14.62
N LEU A 97 -8.36 -18.67 15.37
CA LEU A 97 -7.33 -17.76 14.92
C LEU A 97 -6.05 -18.46 14.40
N PRO A 98 -5.61 -19.60 14.98
CA PRO A 98 -4.46 -20.34 14.46
C PRO A 98 -4.61 -20.87 13.03
N LEU A 99 -5.81 -20.94 12.46
CA LEU A 99 -6.02 -21.31 11.05
C LEU A 99 -5.29 -20.35 10.09
N LEU A 100 -5.07 -19.09 10.49
CA LEU A 100 -4.32 -18.10 9.71
C LEU A 100 -2.85 -18.49 9.51
N LEU A 101 -2.30 -19.36 10.36
CA LEU A 101 -0.89 -19.79 10.30
C LEU A 101 -0.63 -20.86 9.23
N ASN A 102 -1.69 -21.39 8.62
CA ASN A 102 -1.54 -22.44 7.62
C ASN A 102 -1.03 -21.91 6.27
N ASP A 103 -1.27 -20.61 5.95
CA ASP A 103 -0.96 -20.02 4.66
C ASP A 103 -0.66 -18.52 4.78
N GLY A 104 -0.05 -17.97 3.72
CA GLY A 104 0.13 -16.55 3.57
C GLY A 104 1.24 -15.97 4.46
N ILE A 105 1.21 -14.65 4.63
CA ILE A 105 2.24 -13.94 5.42
C ILE A 105 2.27 -14.38 6.89
N PRO A 106 1.15 -14.68 7.56
CA PRO A 106 1.17 -15.19 8.93
C PRO A 106 1.97 -16.49 9.09
N GLN A 107 1.92 -17.41 8.11
CA GLN A 107 2.73 -18.63 8.11
C GLN A 107 4.23 -18.28 8.14
N LEU A 108 4.71 -17.39 7.26
CA LEU A 108 6.12 -16.99 7.25
C LEU A 108 6.57 -16.34 8.56
N LEU A 109 5.67 -15.60 9.22
CA LEU A 109 5.95 -14.98 10.52
C LEU A 109 6.05 -16.01 11.64
N ASP A 110 5.17 -17.00 11.66
CA ASP A 110 5.17 -18.09 12.64
C ASP A 110 6.41 -18.96 12.48
N GLU A 111 6.76 -19.31 11.25
CA GLU A 111 7.96 -20.07 10.88
C GLU A 111 9.27 -19.27 11.03
N LYS A 112 9.21 -17.95 11.37
CA LYS A 112 10.36 -17.05 11.46
C LYS A 112 11.17 -16.93 10.16
N THR A 113 10.52 -17.15 9.04
CA THR A 113 11.11 -17.05 7.68
C THR A 113 10.82 -15.71 7.00
N PHE A 114 9.93 -14.87 7.59
CA PHE A 114 9.69 -13.51 7.10
C PHE A 114 10.91 -12.62 7.39
N PRO A 115 11.50 -11.95 6.37
CA PRO A 115 12.68 -11.12 6.57
C PRO A 115 12.42 -9.94 7.52
N PRO A 116 13.39 -9.60 8.38
CA PRO A 116 13.25 -8.50 9.33
C PRO A 116 13.17 -7.12 8.64
N ASN A 117 13.80 -7.01 7.47
CA ASN A 117 13.81 -5.77 6.69
C ASN A 117 13.94 -6.05 5.19
N PHE A 118 13.62 -5.04 4.38
CA PHE A 118 13.77 -5.03 2.93
C PHE A 118 14.46 -3.73 2.51
N THR A 119 15.41 -3.81 1.58
CA THR A 119 16.15 -2.64 1.12
C THR A 119 15.68 -2.24 -0.28
N VAL A 120 15.12 -1.03 -0.40
CA VAL A 120 14.68 -0.48 -1.69
C VAL A 120 15.31 0.89 -1.88
N LYS A 121 15.98 1.09 -3.01
CA LYS A 121 16.71 2.34 -3.33
C LYS A 121 17.65 2.80 -2.19
N GLY A 122 18.31 1.84 -1.52
CA GLY A 122 19.24 2.12 -0.42
C GLY A 122 18.58 2.43 0.93
N ILE A 123 17.25 2.37 1.03
CA ILE A 123 16.51 2.62 2.27
C ILE A 123 16.03 1.28 2.83
N ASN A 124 16.24 1.07 4.13
CA ASN A 124 15.77 -0.10 4.86
C ASN A 124 14.36 0.12 5.39
N TYR A 125 13.47 -0.81 5.07
CA TYR A 125 12.09 -0.83 5.52
C TYR A 125 11.79 -2.10 6.30
N SER A 126 10.98 -1.97 7.33
CA SER A 126 10.32 -3.06 8.03
C SER A 126 8.83 -2.79 8.05
N PHE A 127 8.00 -3.81 8.14
CA PHE A 127 6.55 -3.65 8.05
C PHE A 127 5.87 -3.78 9.40
N ILE A 128 4.79 -3.04 9.60
CA ILE A 128 3.70 -3.43 10.47
C ILE A 128 2.82 -4.37 9.64
N ILE A 129 2.48 -5.53 10.20
CA ILE A 129 1.62 -6.50 9.52
C ILE A 129 0.42 -6.78 10.42
N ILE A 130 -0.79 -6.76 9.84
CA ILE A 130 -2.02 -7.16 10.51
C ILE A 130 -2.73 -8.17 9.62
N ALA A 131 -3.07 -9.32 10.20
CA ALA A 131 -3.82 -10.38 9.56
C ALA A 131 -5.13 -10.61 10.34
N PRO A 132 -6.25 -9.99 9.95
CA PRO A 132 -7.54 -10.21 10.57
C PRO A 132 -8.08 -11.59 10.24
N GLN A 133 -8.78 -12.23 11.19
CA GLN A 133 -9.60 -13.39 10.88
C GLN A 133 -11.05 -12.97 10.62
N LEU A 134 -11.52 -13.27 9.44
CA LEU A 134 -12.87 -13.03 8.97
C LEU A 134 -13.75 -14.23 9.29
N LYS A 135 -15.03 -14.00 9.57
CA LYS A 135 -16.04 -15.05 9.69
C LYS A 135 -16.63 -15.44 8.33
N GLN A 136 -16.62 -14.50 7.40
CA GLN A 136 -17.15 -14.64 6.03
C GLN A 136 -16.47 -13.64 5.09
N PHE A 137 -16.79 -13.69 3.80
CA PHE A 137 -16.29 -12.71 2.84
C PHE A 137 -16.65 -11.28 3.27
N PRO A 138 -15.69 -10.35 3.32
CA PRO A 138 -15.92 -9.03 3.90
C PRO A 138 -16.60 -8.07 2.93
N VAL A 139 -17.30 -7.08 3.49
CA VAL A 139 -17.52 -5.80 2.80
C VAL A 139 -16.29 -4.92 2.99
N ALA A 140 -16.09 -3.97 2.07
CA ALA A 140 -14.86 -3.15 2.07
C ALA A 140 -14.63 -2.40 3.38
N GLN A 141 -15.70 -1.92 4.04
CA GLN A 141 -15.61 -1.21 5.32
C GLN A 141 -15.00 -2.07 6.43
N GLU A 142 -15.25 -3.37 6.45
CA GLU A 142 -14.76 -4.24 7.52
C GLU A 142 -13.23 -4.36 7.52
N ILE A 143 -12.60 -4.34 6.33
CA ILE A 143 -11.14 -4.27 6.21
C ILE A 143 -10.63 -2.83 6.41
N LYS A 144 -11.41 -1.81 6.03
CA LYS A 144 -11.08 -0.41 6.37
C LYS A 144 -10.98 -0.21 7.87
N ASP A 145 -11.85 -0.85 8.67
CA ASP A 145 -11.81 -0.80 10.13
C ASP A 145 -10.47 -1.33 10.68
N VAL A 146 -9.89 -2.36 10.02
CA VAL A 146 -8.53 -2.88 10.35
C VAL A 146 -7.46 -1.82 10.08
N ILE A 147 -7.54 -1.14 8.93
CA ILE A 147 -6.60 -0.08 8.55
C ILE A 147 -6.71 1.08 9.54
N ASP A 148 -7.92 1.49 9.91
CA ASP A 148 -8.16 2.59 10.85
C ASP A 148 -7.70 2.22 12.27
N TYR A 149 -7.94 0.98 12.70
CA TYR A 149 -7.38 0.46 13.93
C TYR A 149 -5.84 0.53 13.92
N ALA A 150 -5.20 0.12 12.81
CA ALA A 150 -3.75 0.17 12.68
C ALA A 150 -3.23 1.61 12.81
N ARG A 151 -3.82 2.54 12.08
CA ARG A 151 -3.46 3.97 12.13
C ARG A 151 -3.61 4.59 13.50
N LYS A 152 -4.64 4.17 14.24
CA LYS A 152 -4.93 4.68 15.60
C LYS A 152 -3.95 4.14 16.65
N ASN A 153 -3.53 2.89 16.51
CA ASN A 153 -2.81 2.17 17.56
C ASN A 153 -1.32 2.00 17.27
N TYR A 154 -0.89 2.18 16.01
CA TYR A 154 0.49 2.01 15.59
C TYR A 154 0.97 3.18 14.76
N ARG A 155 2.29 3.37 14.72
CA ARG A 155 2.93 4.39 13.87
C ARG A 155 3.00 3.93 12.41
N VAL A 156 1.83 3.94 11.76
CA VAL A 156 1.69 3.62 10.35
C VAL A 156 2.15 4.79 9.48
N ASP A 157 2.97 4.51 8.47
CA ASP A 157 3.17 5.42 7.34
C ASP A 157 1.91 5.39 6.47
N SER A 158 1.04 6.37 6.63
CA SER A 158 -0.25 6.43 5.94
C SER A 158 -0.13 6.56 4.41
N SER A 159 1.06 6.90 3.89
CA SER A 159 1.31 6.88 2.46
C SER A 159 1.63 5.48 1.93
N ARG A 160 1.95 4.51 2.81
CA ARG A 160 2.38 3.15 2.46
C ARG A 160 1.50 2.10 3.10
N ILE A 161 0.25 2.03 2.65
CA ILE A 161 -0.71 1.00 3.04
C ILE A 161 -0.88 0.04 1.88
N TYR A 162 -0.65 -1.23 2.16
CA TYR A 162 -0.66 -2.31 1.19
C TYR A 162 -1.62 -3.41 1.61
N LEU A 163 -2.28 -4.03 0.63
CA LEU A 163 -3.09 -5.21 0.86
C LEU A 163 -2.44 -6.40 0.16
N PHE A 164 -2.28 -7.47 0.89
CA PHE A 164 -2.01 -8.80 0.36
C PHE A 164 -3.24 -9.65 0.60
N GLY A 165 -3.65 -10.45 -0.38
CA GLY A 165 -4.77 -11.36 -0.20
C GLY A 165 -4.63 -12.62 -1.03
N LEU A 166 -5.03 -13.76 -0.47
CA LEU A 166 -5.03 -15.05 -1.16
C LEU A 166 -6.45 -15.58 -1.35
N SER A 167 -6.75 -16.16 -2.51
CA SER A 167 -8.08 -16.72 -2.84
C SER A 167 -9.20 -15.68 -2.57
N ASN A 168 -10.17 -15.96 -1.71
CA ASN A 168 -11.18 -14.98 -1.29
C ASN A 168 -10.55 -13.68 -0.76
N GLY A 169 -9.39 -13.74 -0.08
CA GLY A 169 -8.65 -12.56 0.34
C GLY A 169 -8.08 -11.76 -0.83
N GLY A 170 -7.70 -12.44 -1.92
CA GLY A 170 -7.29 -11.80 -3.18
C GLY A 170 -8.43 -10.97 -3.75
N SER A 171 -9.63 -11.57 -3.86
CA SER A 171 -10.85 -10.88 -4.28
C SER A 171 -11.20 -9.70 -3.35
N ALA A 172 -11.11 -9.92 -2.04
CA ALA A 172 -11.37 -8.88 -1.05
C ALA A 172 -10.37 -7.71 -1.15
N SER A 173 -9.08 -8.00 -1.42
CA SER A 173 -8.07 -6.95 -1.59
C SER A 173 -8.38 -6.02 -2.76
N CYS A 174 -8.89 -6.56 -3.87
CA CYS A 174 -9.33 -5.77 -5.03
C CYS A 174 -10.54 -4.88 -4.67
N LEU A 175 -11.57 -5.46 -4.03
CA LEU A 175 -12.77 -4.74 -3.60
C LEU A 175 -12.41 -3.57 -2.66
N VAL A 176 -11.63 -3.84 -1.64
CA VAL A 176 -11.21 -2.83 -0.64
C VAL A 176 -10.38 -1.73 -1.27
N ALA A 177 -9.38 -2.11 -2.08
CA ALA A 177 -8.52 -1.13 -2.72
C ALA A 177 -9.27 -0.28 -3.75
N GLY A 178 -10.25 -0.82 -4.46
CA GLY A 178 -11.07 -0.02 -5.38
C GLY A 178 -12.02 0.92 -4.66
N THR A 179 -12.56 0.51 -3.49
CA THR A 179 -13.43 1.35 -2.67
C THR A 179 -12.66 2.49 -1.99
N TYR A 180 -11.45 2.22 -1.49
CA TYR A 180 -10.59 3.18 -0.77
C TYR A 180 -9.29 3.48 -1.53
N ALA A 181 -9.40 3.61 -2.87
CA ALA A 181 -8.26 3.67 -3.77
C ALA A 181 -7.30 4.84 -3.53
N ASN A 182 -7.76 5.91 -2.92
CA ASN A 182 -6.92 7.06 -2.54
C ASN A 182 -6.06 6.80 -1.29
N GLU A 183 -6.32 5.73 -0.54
CA GLU A 183 -5.58 5.38 0.67
C GLU A 183 -4.62 4.21 0.47
N ILE A 184 -4.84 3.36 -0.56
CA ILE A 184 -4.09 2.12 -0.79
C ILE A 184 -3.04 2.35 -1.88
N ALA A 185 -1.77 2.18 -1.53
CA ALA A 185 -0.66 2.42 -2.45
C ALA A 185 -0.43 1.24 -3.41
N ALA A 186 -0.52 -0.01 -2.92
CA ALA A 186 -0.40 -1.19 -3.75
C ALA A 186 -1.20 -2.37 -3.21
N ILE A 187 -1.56 -3.30 -4.11
CA ILE A 187 -2.18 -4.58 -3.77
C ILE A 187 -1.44 -5.73 -4.44
N VAL A 188 -1.45 -6.87 -3.75
CA VAL A 188 -0.97 -8.16 -4.26
C VAL A 188 -2.11 -9.17 -4.09
N PRO A 189 -3.07 -9.21 -5.02
CA PRO A 189 -4.07 -10.27 -5.07
C PRO A 189 -3.41 -11.56 -5.59
N VAL A 190 -3.78 -12.70 -5.03
CA VAL A 190 -3.24 -14.01 -5.45
C VAL A 190 -4.37 -15.02 -5.56
N SER A 191 -4.51 -15.62 -6.73
CA SER A 191 -5.56 -16.61 -7.04
C SER A 191 -6.96 -16.12 -6.61
N GLY A 192 -7.23 -14.84 -6.82
CA GLY A 192 -8.54 -14.23 -6.53
C GLY A 192 -9.45 -14.23 -7.76
N GLU A 193 -10.75 -14.12 -7.52
CA GLU A 193 -11.74 -13.81 -8.55
C GLU A 193 -12.23 -12.38 -8.37
N PHE A 194 -12.13 -11.58 -9.43
CA PHE A 194 -12.64 -10.22 -9.38
C PHE A 194 -13.11 -9.74 -10.77
N ASN A 195 -14.33 -9.21 -10.82
CA ASN A 195 -14.92 -8.70 -12.05
C ASN A 195 -15.91 -7.58 -11.74
N ASP A 196 -15.39 -6.35 -11.52
CA ASP A 196 -16.19 -5.16 -11.32
C ASP A 196 -15.47 -3.95 -11.96
N ASP A 197 -16.05 -3.47 -13.06
CA ASP A 197 -15.47 -2.36 -13.84
C ASP A 197 -15.40 -1.05 -13.06
N SER A 198 -16.30 -0.81 -12.10
CA SER A 198 -16.27 0.40 -11.27
C SER A 198 -15.06 0.39 -10.36
N VAL A 199 -14.72 -0.74 -9.79
CA VAL A 199 -13.53 -0.97 -8.98
C VAL A 199 -12.27 -0.88 -9.85
N CYS A 200 -12.25 -1.54 -11.02
CA CYS A 200 -11.11 -1.47 -11.96
C CYS A 200 -10.83 -0.02 -12.39
N SER A 201 -11.89 0.74 -12.71
CA SER A 201 -11.80 2.17 -13.03
C SER A 201 -11.24 2.99 -11.86
N SER A 202 -11.69 2.70 -10.63
CA SER A 202 -11.20 3.39 -9.43
C SER A 202 -9.73 3.10 -9.18
N LEU A 203 -9.29 1.84 -9.26
CA LEU A 203 -7.90 1.42 -9.12
C LEU A 203 -6.98 2.13 -10.13
N ALA A 204 -7.38 2.14 -11.41
CA ALA A 204 -6.63 2.78 -12.48
C ALA A 204 -6.48 4.30 -12.26
N LYS A 205 -7.59 5.01 -11.99
CA LYS A 205 -7.62 6.45 -11.79
C LYS A 205 -6.82 6.91 -10.58
N ASN A 206 -6.87 6.15 -9.50
CA ASN A 206 -6.20 6.48 -8.25
C ASN A 206 -4.77 5.93 -8.16
N LYS A 207 -4.20 5.42 -9.25
CA LYS A 207 -2.81 4.96 -9.31
C LYS A 207 -2.48 3.90 -8.24
N VAL A 208 -3.40 2.96 -8.01
CA VAL A 208 -3.10 1.80 -7.16
C VAL A 208 -2.19 0.87 -7.95
N ALA A 209 -1.02 0.53 -7.38
CA ALA A 209 -0.14 -0.45 -8.01
C ALA A 209 -0.69 -1.87 -7.77
N ILE A 210 -0.64 -2.71 -8.79
CA ILE A 210 -1.21 -4.05 -8.75
C ILE A 210 -0.19 -5.05 -9.28
N TRP A 211 0.07 -6.09 -8.49
CA TRP A 211 0.81 -7.26 -8.94
C TRP A 211 0.03 -8.51 -8.58
N ASP A 212 -0.67 -9.04 -9.56
CA ASP A 212 -1.50 -10.24 -9.43
C ASP A 212 -0.67 -11.50 -9.70
N PHE A 213 -0.99 -12.58 -9.00
CA PHE A 213 -0.36 -13.90 -9.17
C PHE A 213 -1.41 -14.98 -9.31
N HIS A 214 -1.22 -15.87 -10.28
CA HIS A 214 -2.16 -16.97 -10.50
C HIS A 214 -1.45 -18.19 -11.05
N ASN A 215 -2.00 -19.39 -10.79
CA ASN A 215 -1.58 -20.62 -11.45
C ASN A 215 -2.35 -20.82 -12.76
N ASN A 216 -1.67 -21.26 -13.83
CA ASN A 216 -2.28 -21.40 -15.15
C ASN A 216 -3.42 -22.44 -15.23
N ASN A 217 -3.36 -23.50 -14.41
CA ASN A 217 -4.37 -24.55 -14.34
C ASN A 217 -4.95 -24.65 -12.91
N ASP A 218 -5.25 -23.52 -12.29
CA ASP A 218 -5.87 -23.47 -10.97
C ASP A 218 -7.24 -24.14 -11.03
N PRO A 219 -7.51 -25.22 -10.24
CA PRO A 219 -8.74 -25.99 -10.30
C PRO A 219 -9.91 -25.35 -9.55
N VAL A 220 -9.69 -24.25 -8.83
CA VAL A 220 -10.70 -23.57 -7.98
C VAL A 220 -11.15 -22.27 -8.62
N ILE A 221 -10.19 -21.42 -9.00
CA ILE A 221 -10.44 -20.16 -9.70
C ILE A 221 -9.66 -20.18 -11.01
N ASP A 222 -10.38 -20.12 -12.12
CA ASP A 222 -9.79 -20.17 -13.46
C ASP A 222 -8.91 -18.93 -13.72
N ILE A 223 -7.80 -19.13 -14.42
CA ILE A 223 -6.84 -18.08 -14.79
C ILE A 223 -7.49 -16.91 -15.55
N THR A 224 -8.63 -17.15 -16.21
CA THR A 224 -9.36 -16.07 -16.89
C THR A 224 -9.86 -15.00 -15.94
N SER A 225 -10.04 -15.28 -14.65
CA SER A 225 -10.33 -14.28 -13.63
C SER A 225 -9.20 -13.24 -13.51
N ALA A 226 -7.95 -13.69 -13.39
CA ALA A 226 -6.80 -12.81 -13.30
C ALA A 226 -6.53 -12.05 -14.62
N THR A 227 -6.57 -12.77 -15.77
CA THR A 227 -6.34 -12.11 -17.07
C THR A 227 -7.46 -11.12 -17.40
N GLY A 228 -8.71 -11.43 -17.05
CA GLY A 228 -9.87 -10.54 -17.19
C GLY A 228 -9.74 -9.29 -16.32
N PHE A 229 -9.37 -9.45 -15.05
CA PHE A 229 -9.13 -8.35 -14.12
C PHE A 229 -8.06 -7.38 -14.65
N ILE A 230 -6.90 -7.90 -15.06
CA ILE A 230 -5.82 -7.08 -15.62
C ILE A 230 -6.26 -6.39 -16.92
N SER A 231 -7.00 -7.09 -17.78
CA SER A 231 -7.56 -6.51 -19.01
C SER A 231 -8.54 -5.37 -18.71
N SER A 232 -9.47 -5.57 -17.77
CA SER A 232 -10.43 -4.54 -17.35
C SER A 232 -9.73 -3.29 -16.81
N ILE A 233 -8.67 -3.44 -15.98
CA ILE A 233 -7.91 -2.28 -15.51
C ILE A 233 -7.24 -1.54 -16.67
N ASN A 234 -6.62 -2.26 -17.61
CA ASN A 234 -5.94 -1.67 -18.76
C ASN A 234 -6.89 -0.88 -19.67
N ASN A 235 -8.18 -1.27 -19.76
CA ASN A 235 -9.19 -0.53 -20.50
C ASN A 235 -9.45 0.88 -19.93
N PHE A 236 -9.07 1.15 -18.68
CA PHE A 236 -9.16 2.47 -18.04
C PHE A 236 -7.83 3.26 -18.10
N PHE A 237 -6.88 2.84 -18.91
CA PHE A 237 -5.60 3.52 -19.15
C PHE A 237 -4.86 3.91 -17.87
N PRO A 238 -4.49 2.94 -17.02
CA PRO A 238 -3.85 3.23 -15.74
C PRO A 238 -2.47 3.85 -15.93
N VAL A 239 -2.09 4.81 -15.05
CA VAL A 239 -0.74 5.39 -15.03
C VAL A 239 0.31 4.35 -14.58
N ILE A 240 -0.08 3.49 -13.64
CA ILE A 240 0.74 2.37 -13.18
C ILE A 240 0.19 1.12 -13.85
N ILE A 241 0.95 0.56 -14.77
CA ILE A 241 0.53 -0.64 -15.50
C ILE A 241 0.49 -1.82 -14.53
N PRO A 242 -0.65 -2.52 -14.42
CA PRO A 242 -0.77 -3.69 -13.55
C PRO A 242 0.11 -4.82 -14.06
N LYS A 243 0.68 -5.59 -13.14
CA LYS A 243 1.52 -6.75 -13.43
C LYS A 243 0.76 -8.03 -13.12
N LEU A 244 0.90 -9.05 -13.97
CA LEU A 244 0.39 -10.39 -13.76
C LEU A 244 1.53 -11.39 -13.90
N THR A 245 1.69 -12.24 -12.90
CA THR A 245 2.62 -13.38 -12.95
C THR A 245 1.83 -14.68 -12.95
N ILE A 246 2.06 -15.52 -13.95
CA ILE A 246 1.39 -16.81 -14.09
C ILE A 246 2.39 -17.92 -13.80
N PHE A 247 2.11 -18.75 -12.78
CA PHE A 247 2.90 -19.92 -12.48
C PHE A 247 2.37 -21.16 -13.22
N GLN A 248 3.28 -22.03 -13.61
CA GLN A 248 2.93 -23.33 -14.20
C GLN A 248 2.62 -24.31 -13.05
N SER A 249 1.34 -24.46 -12.73
CA SER A 249 0.85 -25.33 -11.66
C SER A 249 -0.61 -25.67 -11.88
N ASN A 250 -1.02 -26.87 -11.41
CA ASN A 250 -2.41 -27.36 -11.40
C ASN A 250 -3.02 -27.37 -9.98
N LYS A 251 -2.53 -26.46 -9.12
CA LYS A 251 -3.00 -26.32 -7.74
C LYS A 251 -3.61 -24.94 -7.53
N HIS A 252 -4.35 -24.78 -6.44
CA HIS A 252 -4.84 -23.51 -5.93
C HIS A 252 -3.95 -23.02 -4.78
N ASP A 253 -2.70 -22.65 -5.09
CA ASP A 253 -1.67 -22.35 -4.09
C ASP A 253 -0.62 -21.33 -4.57
N ALA A 254 -0.93 -20.49 -5.56
CA ALA A 254 0.03 -19.53 -6.12
C ALA A 254 0.67 -18.62 -5.05
N TRP A 255 -0.02 -18.40 -3.92
CA TRP A 255 0.49 -17.61 -2.79
C TRP A 255 1.73 -18.22 -2.15
N THR A 256 1.86 -19.55 -2.10
CA THR A 256 3.06 -20.20 -1.53
C THR A 256 4.34 -19.73 -2.21
N LYS A 257 4.31 -19.54 -3.52
CA LYS A 257 5.45 -19.03 -4.27
C LYS A 257 5.51 -17.51 -4.26
N ALA A 258 4.37 -16.83 -4.39
CA ALA A 258 4.31 -15.37 -4.45
C ALA A 258 4.85 -14.69 -3.18
N ILE A 259 4.53 -15.23 -1.98
CA ILE A 259 4.99 -14.66 -0.70
C ILE A 259 6.44 -15.02 -0.35
N ASN A 260 7.05 -15.98 -1.04
CA ASN A 260 8.42 -16.41 -0.73
C ASN A 260 9.39 -15.24 -0.96
N PRO A 261 10.10 -14.74 0.07
CA PRO A 261 11.00 -13.59 -0.09
C PRO A 261 12.17 -13.86 -1.05
N ASN A 262 12.50 -15.13 -1.28
CA ASN A 262 13.54 -15.53 -2.22
C ASN A 262 13.04 -15.62 -3.68
N TYR A 263 11.72 -15.66 -3.91
CA TYR A 263 11.18 -15.55 -5.25
C TYR A 263 11.23 -14.09 -5.72
N LYS A 264 11.95 -13.85 -6.79
CA LYS A 264 12.10 -12.52 -7.38
C LYS A 264 11.77 -12.55 -8.87
N GLU A 265 11.06 -11.54 -9.31
CA GLU A 265 10.83 -11.22 -10.70
C GLU A 265 11.25 -9.76 -10.90
N ASP A 266 12.02 -9.47 -11.96
CA ASP A 266 12.67 -8.17 -12.17
C ASP A 266 13.54 -7.75 -10.97
N ASN A 267 14.22 -8.72 -10.34
CA ASN A 267 15.07 -8.56 -9.15
C ASN A 267 14.35 -8.10 -7.87
N MET A 268 13.03 -8.17 -7.82
CA MET A 268 12.24 -7.80 -6.65
C MET A 268 11.27 -8.92 -6.26
N ASN A 269 11.12 -9.15 -4.96
CA ASN A 269 9.98 -9.87 -4.40
C ASN A 269 8.79 -8.91 -4.20
N ILE A 270 7.63 -9.44 -3.80
CA ILE A 270 6.41 -8.63 -3.62
C ILE A 270 6.59 -7.51 -2.58
N TYR A 271 7.39 -7.73 -1.54
CA TYR A 271 7.61 -6.77 -0.47
C TYR A 271 8.46 -5.59 -0.94
N GLU A 272 9.56 -5.87 -1.64
CA GLU A 272 10.41 -4.86 -2.26
C GLU A 272 9.64 -4.07 -3.32
N TRP A 273 8.80 -4.75 -4.11
CA TRP A 273 7.98 -4.14 -5.13
C TRP A 273 6.91 -3.20 -4.54
N MET A 274 6.17 -3.63 -3.51
CA MET A 274 5.18 -2.75 -2.84
C MET A 274 5.83 -1.45 -2.36
N LEU A 275 7.05 -1.51 -1.83
CA LEU A 275 7.78 -0.35 -1.29
C LEU A 275 8.18 0.69 -2.35
N LEU A 276 8.05 0.39 -3.65
CA LEU A 276 8.24 1.37 -4.72
C LEU A 276 7.11 2.41 -4.76
N TYR A 277 5.95 2.12 -4.16
CA TYR A 277 4.73 2.90 -4.27
C TYR A 277 4.33 3.53 -2.94
N ALA A 278 3.87 4.76 -3.04
CA ALA A 278 3.31 5.55 -1.93
C ALA A 278 2.21 6.48 -2.48
N LYS A 279 1.24 6.83 -1.62
CA LYS A 279 0.18 7.83 -1.89
C LYS A 279 0.68 9.23 -1.59
#